data_66660e0f5e4309a0d22e5d0346ae07c9
#
_entry.id   66660e0f5e4309a0d22e5d0346ae07c9
#
_cell.length_a   1.000
_cell.length_b   1.000
_cell.length_c   1.000
_cell.angle_alpha   90.00
_cell.angle_beta   90.00
_cell.angle_gamma   90.00
#
_symmetry.space_group_name_H-M   'P 1'
#
loop_
_entity.id
_entity.type
_entity.pdbx_description
1 polymer ?
#
loop_
_entity_poly.entity_id
_entity_poly.type
_entity_poly.pdbx_seq_one_letter_code
_entity_poly.pdbx_strand_id
1 'polypeptide(L)'
;MPVVSPKSLGGAPWLLEDLAGRGVIDNSHTTLQFLADGKVAGSGGCNHYSGKVTLKGSRITFTPMASTMMACAPALMDQETRFFDALTKADSVSIDKTGALLIGVKGEARPLLFRKET
;
A
#
# COMPACT_ATOMS: atom_id res chain seq x y z
N MET A 1 -7.05 16.69 12.90
CA MET A 1 -6.60 15.74 11.86
C MET A 1 -7.81 15.27 11.08
N PRO A 2 -7.78 15.42 9.77
CA PRO A 2 -8.89 14.89 8.97
C PRO A 2 -8.93 13.38 9.08
N VAL A 3 -10.12 12.84 9.23
CA VAL A 3 -10.31 11.41 9.25
C VAL A 3 -10.24 10.90 7.81
N VAL A 4 -9.39 9.91 7.58
CA VAL A 4 -9.28 9.29 6.27
C VAL A 4 -10.50 8.39 6.06
N SER A 5 -11.19 8.57 4.95
CA SER A 5 -12.39 7.79 4.63
C SER A 5 -12.15 6.98 3.36
N PRO A 6 -12.92 5.89 3.15
CA PRO A 6 -12.82 5.15 1.89
C PRO A 6 -13.02 6.03 0.66
N LYS A 7 -13.88 7.04 0.79
CA LYS A 7 -14.16 7.97 -0.29
C LYS A 7 -12.96 8.82 -0.65
N SER A 8 -12.20 9.28 0.35
CA SER A 8 -11.02 10.11 0.10
C SER A 8 -9.85 9.29 -0.46
N LEU A 9 -9.83 7.99 -0.24
CA LEU A 9 -8.78 7.11 -0.75
C LEU A 9 -9.11 6.51 -2.12
N GLY A 10 -10.37 6.52 -2.52
CA GLY A 10 -10.79 5.95 -3.79
C GLY A 10 -10.38 6.77 -4.99
N GLY A 11 -10.66 6.26 -6.18
CA GLY A 11 -10.35 6.92 -7.44
C GLY A 11 -9.05 6.41 -8.04
N ALA A 12 -8.06 7.28 -8.21
CA ALA A 12 -6.79 6.89 -8.82
C ALA A 12 -5.98 5.97 -7.91
N PRO A 13 -5.16 5.10 -8.48
CA PRO A 13 -4.23 4.28 -7.68
C PRO A 13 -3.23 5.14 -6.93
N TRP A 14 -2.71 4.59 -5.84
CA TRP A 14 -1.63 5.19 -5.08
C TRP A 14 -0.33 4.47 -5.43
N LEU A 15 0.70 5.23 -5.79
CA LEU A 15 2.01 4.69 -6.16
C LEU A 15 2.94 4.72 -4.97
N LEU A 16 3.53 3.57 -4.64
CA LEU A 16 4.47 3.47 -3.53
C LEU A 16 5.78 4.17 -3.87
N GLU A 17 6.22 5.09 -3.00
CA GLU A 17 7.48 5.81 -3.15
C GLU A 17 8.51 5.42 -2.10
N ASP A 18 8.04 5.00 -0.92
CA ASP A 18 8.95 4.61 0.15
C ASP A 18 8.37 3.43 0.92
N LEU A 19 9.19 2.42 1.12
CA LEU A 19 8.79 1.17 1.78
C LEU A 19 9.39 1.17 3.19
N ALA A 20 8.69 1.81 4.13
CA ALA A 20 9.06 1.90 5.54
C ALA A 20 10.49 2.43 5.74
N GLY A 21 10.86 3.49 5.00
CA GLY A 21 12.17 4.11 5.09
C GLY A 21 13.17 3.63 4.05
N ARG A 22 12.76 2.67 3.21
CA ARG A 22 13.58 2.19 2.10
C ARG A 22 13.00 2.66 0.79
N GLY A 23 13.81 3.24 -0.08
CA GLY A 23 13.37 3.62 -1.39
C GLY A 23 12.95 2.39 -2.21
N VAL A 24 12.12 2.62 -3.22
CA VAL A 24 11.67 1.54 -4.09
C VAL A 24 12.57 1.45 -5.32
N ILE A 25 12.60 0.26 -5.92
CA ILE A 25 13.38 0.04 -7.15
C ILE A 25 12.78 0.88 -8.27
N ASP A 26 13.63 1.55 -9.04
CA ASP A 26 13.20 2.36 -10.18
C ASP A 26 12.39 1.51 -11.15
N ASN A 27 11.26 2.07 -11.61
CA ASN A 27 10.35 1.40 -12.54
C ASN A 27 9.66 0.16 -11.97
N SER A 28 9.66 -0.02 -10.64
CA SER A 28 8.99 -1.18 -10.04
C SER A 28 7.47 -1.07 -10.07
N HIS A 29 6.93 0.14 -10.10
CA HIS A 29 5.51 0.44 -10.22
C HIS A 29 4.63 -0.37 -9.25
N THR A 30 4.87 -0.21 -7.96
CA THR A 30 4.07 -0.83 -6.91
C THR A 30 2.91 0.09 -6.57
N THR A 31 1.68 -0.41 -6.67
CA THR A 31 0.47 0.41 -6.50
C THR A 31 -0.49 -0.19 -5.49
N LEU A 32 -1.37 0.68 -4.96
CA LEU A 32 -2.47 0.30 -4.08
C LEU A 32 -3.69 1.10 -4.49
N GLN A 33 -4.78 0.42 -4.81
CA GLN A 33 -6.02 1.08 -5.18
C GLN A 33 -7.14 0.64 -4.26
N PHE A 34 -7.86 1.61 -3.70
CA PHE A 34 -9.02 1.35 -2.84
C PHE A 34 -10.27 1.29 -3.72
N LEU A 35 -10.92 0.15 -3.69
CA LEU A 35 -12.11 -0.11 -4.51
C LEU A 35 -13.37 -0.03 -3.64
N ALA A 36 -14.53 -0.17 -4.27
CA ALA A 36 -15.80 -0.19 -3.54
C ALA A 36 -15.87 -1.42 -2.62
N ASP A 37 -16.73 -1.31 -1.59
CA ASP A 37 -17.07 -2.41 -0.70
C ASP A 37 -15.88 -2.96 0.12
N GLY A 38 -14.93 -2.09 0.47
CA GLY A 38 -13.82 -2.49 1.32
C GLY A 38 -12.81 -3.40 0.63
N LYS A 39 -12.70 -3.33 -0.68
CA LYS A 39 -11.75 -4.11 -1.44
C LYS A 39 -10.55 -3.27 -1.85
N VAL A 40 -9.40 -3.91 -1.99
CA VAL A 40 -8.19 -3.27 -2.51
C VAL A 40 -7.56 -4.16 -3.56
N ALA A 41 -6.85 -3.56 -4.48
CA ALA A 41 -6.13 -4.26 -5.52
C ALA A 41 -4.95 -3.42 -5.99
N GLY A 42 -4.04 -4.01 -6.73
CA GLY A 42 -2.93 -3.29 -7.30
C GLY A 42 -1.86 -4.21 -7.85
N SER A 43 -0.68 -3.63 -8.05
CA SER A 43 0.51 -4.35 -8.49
C SER A 43 1.54 -4.31 -7.38
N GLY A 44 2.16 -5.45 -7.07
CA GLY A 44 3.24 -5.51 -6.10
C GLY A 44 4.60 -5.23 -6.72
N GLY A 45 4.61 -4.94 -8.03
CA GLY A 45 5.84 -4.76 -8.78
C GLY A 45 6.09 -5.89 -9.77
N CYS A 46 5.76 -7.10 -9.39
CA CYS A 46 5.82 -8.30 -10.24
C CYS A 46 4.41 -8.84 -10.47
N ASN A 47 3.70 -9.12 -9.41
CA ASN A 47 2.39 -9.76 -9.46
C ASN A 47 1.26 -8.77 -9.18
N HIS A 48 0.09 -9.07 -9.72
CA HIS A 48 -1.13 -8.37 -9.33
C HIS A 48 -1.66 -8.99 -8.04
N TYR A 49 -2.26 -8.17 -7.18
CA TYR A 49 -2.80 -8.65 -5.93
C TYR A 49 -4.17 -8.02 -5.64
N SER A 50 -4.92 -8.67 -4.75
CA SER A 50 -6.19 -8.15 -4.28
C SER A 50 -6.45 -8.65 -2.85
N GLY A 51 -7.28 -7.93 -2.15
CA GLY A 51 -7.66 -8.29 -0.79
C GLY A 51 -8.75 -7.37 -0.28
N LYS A 52 -8.88 -7.32 1.05
CA LYS A 52 -9.88 -6.48 1.70
C LYS A 52 -9.22 -5.55 2.69
N VAL A 53 -9.86 -4.42 2.95
CA VAL A 53 -9.38 -3.42 3.88
C VAL A 53 -10.50 -3.01 4.83
N THR A 54 -10.15 -2.77 6.09
CA THR A 54 -11.05 -2.20 7.08
C THR A 54 -10.46 -0.90 7.58
N LEU A 55 -11.26 0.16 7.56
CA LEU A 55 -10.89 1.47 8.06
C LEU A 55 -11.75 1.82 9.27
N LYS A 56 -11.11 2.22 10.38
CA LYS A 56 -11.79 2.71 11.59
C LYS A 56 -11.04 3.93 12.09
N GLY A 57 -11.54 5.12 11.77
CA GLY A 57 -10.85 6.36 12.11
C GLY A 57 -9.47 6.39 11.44
N SER A 58 -8.42 6.47 12.26
CA SER A 58 -7.05 6.48 11.74
C SER A 58 -6.41 5.09 11.71
N ARG A 59 -7.19 4.03 11.98
CA ARG A 59 -6.68 2.66 11.95
C ARG A 59 -7.05 1.99 10.65
N ILE A 60 -6.12 1.19 10.14
CA ILE A 60 -6.30 0.45 8.89
C ILE A 60 -5.82 -0.99 9.09
N THR A 61 -6.57 -1.93 8.52
CA THR A 61 -6.22 -3.35 8.57
C THR A 61 -6.47 -3.95 7.20
N PHE A 62 -5.50 -4.69 6.69
CA PHE A 62 -5.64 -5.42 5.44
C PHE A 62 -5.70 -6.92 5.70
N THR A 63 -6.52 -7.64 4.94
CA THR A 63 -6.46 -9.10 4.93
C THR A 63 -5.20 -9.55 4.18
N PRO A 64 -4.75 -10.80 4.38
CA PRO A 64 -3.70 -11.34 3.53
C PRO A 64 -4.10 -11.21 2.06
N MET A 65 -3.14 -10.86 1.21
CA MET A 65 -3.41 -10.59 -0.19
C MET A 65 -3.35 -11.86 -1.01
N ALA A 66 -4.33 -12.01 -1.92
CA ALA A 66 -4.26 -13.02 -2.97
C ALA A 66 -3.47 -12.41 -4.12
N SER A 67 -2.55 -13.14 -4.71
CA SER A 67 -1.74 -12.61 -5.80
C SER A 67 -1.48 -13.67 -6.86
N THR A 68 -1.15 -13.20 -8.08
CA THR A 68 -0.61 -14.08 -9.10
C THR A 68 0.78 -14.56 -8.67
N MET A 69 1.30 -15.58 -9.35
CA MET A 69 2.55 -16.23 -8.95
C MET A 69 3.55 -16.23 -10.11
N MET A 70 3.79 -15.07 -10.67
CA MET A 70 4.79 -14.92 -11.73
C MET A 70 6.18 -14.79 -11.13
N ALA A 71 7.19 -15.20 -11.88
CA ALA A 71 8.58 -15.04 -11.48
C ALA A 71 9.18 -13.84 -12.18
N CYS A 72 9.82 -12.97 -11.40
CA CYS A 72 10.49 -11.77 -11.88
C CYS A 72 11.94 -11.76 -11.37
N ALA A 73 12.67 -10.68 -11.64
CA ALA A 73 14.02 -10.55 -11.10
C ALA A 73 14.01 -10.66 -9.57
N PRO A 74 15.00 -11.32 -8.96
CA PRO A 74 14.98 -11.55 -7.50
C PRO A 74 14.82 -10.29 -6.65
N ALA A 75 15.44 -9.19 -7.03
CA ALA A 75 15.31 -7.95 -6.26
C ALA A 75 13.88 -7.43 -6.27
N LEU A 76 13.19 -7.56 -7.40
CA LEU A 76 11.80 -7.12 -7.53
C LEU A 76 10.87 -8.02 -6.73
N MET A 77 11.09 -9.33 -6.77
CA MET A 77 10.31 -10.28 -5.98
C MET A 77 10.50 -10.04 -4.48
N ASP A 78 11.72 -9.72 -4.05
CA ASP A 78 12.01 -9.42 -2.66
C ASP A 78 11.28 -8.15 -2.20
N GLN A 79 11.29 -7.11 -3.02
CA GLN A 79 10.56 -5.89 -2.70
C GLN A 79 9.05 -6.15 -2.60
N GLU A 80 8.49 -6.95 -3.50
CA GLU A 80 7.08 -7.31 -3.48
C GLU A 80 6.72 -8.07 -2.21
N THR A 81 7.55 -9.03 -1.80
CA THR A 81 7.33 -9.79 -0.57
C THR A 81 7.32 -8.86 0.65
N ARG A 82 8.26 -7.92 0.71
CA ARG A 82 8.31 -6.95 1.80
C ARG A 82 7.09 -6.04 1.81
N PHE A 83 6.60 -5.66 0.63
CA PHE A 83 5.42 -4.83 0.51
C PHE A 83 4.18 -5.57 1.03
N PHE A 84 3.98 -6.81 0.61
CA PHE A 84 2.84 -7.61 1.08
C PHE A 84 2.92 -7.84 2.58
N ASP A 85 4.11 -8.14 3.11
CA ASP A 85 4.29 -8.32 4.55
C ASP A 85 3.97 -7.03 5.31
N ALA A 86 4.39 -5.89 4.78
CA ALA A 86 4.09 -4.60 5.40
C ALA A 86 2.59 -4.34 5.43
N LEU A 87 1.86 -4.67 4.36
CA LEU A 87 0.41 -4.48 4.34
C LEU A 87 -0.28 -5.33 5.42
N THR A 88 0.19 -6.56 5.65
CA THR A 88 -0.41 -7.38 6.71
C THR A 88 -0.14 -6.86 8.12
N LYS A 89 0.87 -6.03 8.27
CA LYS A 89 1.24 -5.41 9.55
C LYS A 89 0.81 -3.94 9.65
N ALA A 90 0.04 -3.46 8.69
CA ALA A 90 -0.44 -2.09 8.71
C ALA A 90 -1.37 -1.86 9.91
N ASP A 91 -1.26 -0.70 10.56
CA ASP A 91 -2.09 -0.38 11.70
C ASP A 91 -2.64 1.05 11.70
N SER A 92 -2.04 1.97 10.97
CA SER A 92 -2.49 3.35 10.95
C SER A 92 -2.47 3.92 9.53
N VAL A 93 -3.29 4.95 9.31
CA VAL A 93 -3.40 5.60 8.01
C VAL A 93 -3.62 7.10 8.19
N SER A 94 -2.96 7.89 7.35
CA SER A 94 -3.15 9.34 7.35
C SER A 94 -2.76 9.88 5.98
N ILE A 95 -3.18 11.13 5.72
CA ILE A 95 -2.75 11.87 4.54
C ILE A 95 -2.06 13.12 5.06
N ASP A 96 -0.82 13.35 4.60
CA ASP A 96 -0.05 14.49 5.09
C ASP A 96 -0.37 15.78 4.32
N LYS A 97 0.33 16.87 4.66
CA LYS A 97 0.11 18.19 4.06
C LYS A 97 0.35 18.19 2.55
N THR A 98 1.18 17.30 2.05
CA THR A 98 1.51 17.23 0.62
C THR A 98 0.54 16.38 -0.16
N GLY A 99 -0.41 15.75 0.51
CA GLY A 99 -1.35 14.81 -0.12
C GLY A 99 -0.82 13.39 -0.20
N ALA A 100 0.31 13.10 0.43
CA ALA A 100 0.84 11.74 0.45
C ALA A 100 0.05 10.86 1.41
N LEU A 101 -0.17 9.62 1.01
CA LEU A 101 -0.81 8.62 1.86
C LEU A 101 0.27 7.93 2.69
N LEU A 102 0.11 7.94 4.00
CA LEU A 102 1.04 7.29 4.92
C LEU A 102 0.33 6.13 5.60
N ILE A 103 0.92 4.94 5.52
CA ILE A 103 0.40 3.76 6.21
C ILE A 103 1.47 3.28 7.19
N GLY A 104 1.15 3.39 8.48
CA GLY A 104 2.03 2.93 9.54
C GLY A 104 2.05 1.41 9.62
N VAL A 105 3.21 0.84 9.89
CA VAL A 105 3.44 -0.61 9.92
C VAL A 105 4.00 -0.98 11.28
N LYS A 106 3.41 -2.00 11.91
CA LYS A 106 3.86 -2.46 13.22
C LYS A 106 5.33 -2.87 13.16
N GLY A 107 6.10 -2.40 14.12
CA GLY A 107 7.52 -2.72 14.18
C GLY A 107 8.42 -1.87 13.31
N GLU A 108 7.87 -0.96 12.51
CA GLU A 108 8.64 -0.08 11.64
C GLU A 108 8.60 1.35 12.14
N ALA A 109 9.77 2.03 12.14
CA ALA A 109 9.85 3.43 12.58
C ALA A 109 9.28 4.39 11.54
N ARG A 110 9.25 4.00 10.28
CA ARG A 110 8.75 4.84 9.20
C ARG A 110 7.59 4.17 8.48
N PRO A 111 6.62 4.96 7.99
CA PRO A 111 5.46 4.39 7.30
C PRO A 111 5.78 4.06 5.84
N LEU A 112 4.85 3.34 5.20
CA LEU A 112 4.80 3.28 3.76
C LEU A 112 4.30 4.64 3.27
N LEU A 113 4.95 5.18 2.24
CA LEU A 113 4.56 6.47 1.67
C LEU A 113 4.12 6.27 0.22
N PHE A 114 2.91 6.73 -0.09
CA PHE A 114 2.34 6.64 -1.44
C PHE A 114 2.00 8.02 -1.97
N ARG A 115 2.08 8.18 -3.28
CA ARG A 115 1.60 9.37 -3.99
C ARG A 115 0.48 8.97 -4.92
N LYS A 116 -0.50 9.83 -5.07
CA LYS A 116 -1.60 9.56 -5.98
C LYS A 116 -1.05 9.54 -7.41
N GLU A 117 -1.35 8.46 -8.12
CA GLU A 117 -0.92 8.33 -9.51
C GLU A 117 -1.83 9.14 -10.41
N THR A 118 -1.26 9.97 -11.27
CA THR A 118 -2.02 10.83 -12.20
C THR A 118 -2.00 10.29 -13.61
#